data_2ce4e3ac18c1613ae558ac824efb2c81
#
_entry.id   2ce4e3ac18c1613ae558ac824efb2c81
#
_cell.length_a   1.000
_cell.length_b   1.000
_cell.length_c   1.000
_cell.angle_alpha   90.00
_cell.angle_beta   90.00
_cell.angle_gamma   90.00
#
_symmetry.space_group_name_H-M   'P 1'
#
loop_
_entity.id
_entity.type
_entity.pdbx_description
1 polymer ?
#
loop_
_entity_poly.entity_id
_entity_poly.type
_entity_poly.pdbx_seq_one_letter_code
_entity_poly.pdbx_strand_id
1 'polypeptide(L)'
;MLFDDFSRGLYSTDASIYQIIPAGVLVPQSADDISTAFQIAREEGISITARGGGTSQCGQTVGEGLIIDASKNLNRILEIDHEKGEARVEPGLVLDQLNAQLKLHGLFFPVDVSTSSRATLGGMTGNNSCGARSIRYGKMVDNVLGVEALLQNGEKIQFGEAVSYTHLRAHETLRYLVCRLLLEK
;
A
#
# COMPACT_ATOMS: atom_id res chain seq x y z
N MET A 1 2.86 13.64 -13.33
CA MET A 1 2.74 12.49 -14.25
C MET A 1 4.00 12.38 -15.09
N LEU A 2 4.44 11.15 -15.38
CA LEU A 2 5.66 10.84 -16.14
C LEU A 2 5.24 9.97 -17.34
N PHE A 3 5.57 10.45 -18.55
CA PHE A 3 5.21 9.76 -19.80
C PHE A 3 6.44 9.44 -20.67
N ASP A 4 7.61 9.87 -20.24
CA ASP A 4 8.85 9.61 -20.96
C ASP A 4 9.25 8.13 -20.88
N ASP A 5 9.96 7.65 -21.89
CA ASP A 5 10.34 6.24 -22.03
C ASP A 5 11.21 5.73 -20.89
N PHE A 6 12.06 6.60 -20.31
CA PHE A 6 12.91 6.25 -19.20
C PHE A 6 12.09 5.96 -17.94
N SER A 7 11.17 6.87 -17.58
CA SER A 7 10.27 6.68 -16.44
C SER A 7 9.38 5.45 -16.61
N ARG A 8 8.78 5.28 -17.78
CA ARG A 8 7.95 4.11 -18.10
C ARG A 8 8.76 2.81 -18.01
N GLY A 9 10.01 2.83 -18.49
CA GLY A 9 10.95 1.72 -18.39
C GLY A 9 11.26 1.33 -16.95
N LEU A 10 11.50 2.31 -16.05
CA LEU A 10 11.75 2.07 -14.62
C LEU A 10 10.58 1.36 -13.91
N TYR A 11 9.35 1.62 -14.35
CA TYR A 11 8.14 1.05 -13.77
C TYR A 11 7.61 -0.17 -14.53
N SER A 12 8.33 -0.62 -15.56
CA SER A 12 7.91 -1.78 -16.37
C SER A 12 8.16 -3.13 -15.69
N THR A 13 8.96 -3.16 -14.62
CA THR A 13 9.34 -4.40 -13.91
C THR A 13 9.06 -4.28 -12.43
N ASP A 14 8.91 -5.42 -11.76
CA ASP A 14 8.92 -5.58 -10.30
C ASP A 14 9.87 -6.74 -9.93
N ALA A 15 9.69 -7.39 -8.78
CA ALA A 15 10.50 -8.55 -8.40
C ALA A 15 10.06 -9.85 -9.10
N SER A 16 9.07 -9.80 -9.99
CA SER A 16 8.63 -10.94 -10.80
C SER A 16 9.46 -11.10 -12.08
N ILE A 17 9.09 -12.11 -12.87
CA ILE A 17 9.66 -12.34 -14.22
C ILE A 17 8.97 -11.50 -15.30
N TYR A 18 7.93 -10.74 -14.97
CA TYR A 18 7.15 -9.99 -15.94
C TYR A 18 7.77 -8.62 -16.23
N GLN A 19 7.64 -8.20 -17.49
CA GLN A 19 7.97 -6.85 -17.93
C GLN A 19 6.82 -6.32 -18.78
N ILE A 20 6.17 -5.25 -18.32
CA ILE A 20 5.03 -4.62 -19.00
C ILE A 20 5.24 -3.11 -18.93
N ILE A 21 5.40 -2.47 -20.09
CA ILE A 21 5.61 -1.01 -20.18
C ILE A 21 4.27 -0.31 -19.96
N PRO A 22 4.12 0.52 -18.91
CA PRO A 22 2.89 1.24 -18.66
C PRO A 22 2.65 2.38 -19.65
N ALA A 23 1.38 2.80 -19.81
CA ALA A 23 1.03 4.01 -20.55
C ALA A 23 1.61 5.28 -19.90
N GLY A 24 1.69 5.30 -18.58
CA GLY A 24 2.25 6.40 -17.82
C GLY A 24 2.43 6.07 -16.33
N VAL A 25 3.08 6.96 -15.60
CA VAL A 25 3.32 6.82 -14.16
C VAL A 25 2.88 8.09 -13.44
N LEU A 26 2.08 7.94 -12.40
CA LEU A 26 1.74 9.00 -11.45
C LEU A 26 2.50 8.77 -10.15
N VAL A 27 3.21 9.81 -9.70
CA VAL A 27 3.77 9.90 -8.35
C VAL A 27 2.95 10.95 -7.60
N PRO A 28 1.88 10.55 -6.87
CA PRO A 28 0.96 11.49 -6.24
C PRO A 28 1.62 12.23 -5.09
N GLN A 29 1.25 13.50 -4.90
CA GLN A 29 1.63 14.32 -3.76
C GLN A 29 0.62 14.20 -2.61
N SER A 30 -0.63 13.87 -2.98
CA SER A 30 -1.77 13.81 -2.06
C SER A 30 -2.77 12.72 -2.47
N ALA A 31 -3.73 12.43 -1.59
CA ALA A 31 -4.86 11.57 -1.91
C ALA A 31 -5.77 12.15 -3.01
N ASP A 32 -5.83 13.48 -3.14
CA ASP A 32 -6.64 14.14 -4.15
C ASP A 32 -6.06 13.95 -5.56
N ASP A 33 -4.73 13.89 -5.69
CA ASP A 33 -4.09 13.52 -6.97
C ASP A 33 -4.50 12.12 -7.42
N ILE A 34 -4.62 11.18 -6.47
CA ILE A 34 -5.07 9.82 -6.74
C ILE A 34 -6.54 9.84 -7.19
N SER A 35 -7.40 10.60 -6.50
CA SER A 35 -8.82 10.73 -6.84
C SER A 35 -9.00 11.30 -8.25
N THR A 36 -8.23 12.32 -8.59
CA THR A 36 -8.24 12.93 -9.94
C THR A 36 -7.79 11.94 -11.00
N ALA A 37 -6.71 11.18 -10.72
CA ALA A 37 -6.22 10.16 -11.64
C ALA A 37 -7.23 9.03 -11.88
N PHE A 38 -7.98 8.64 -10.84
CA PHE A 38 -9.06 7.65 -10.97
C PHE A 38 -10.19 8.15 -11.85
N GLN A 39 -10.59 9.43 -11.70
CA GLN A 39 -11.61 10.02 -12.53
C GLN A 39 -11.19 10.03 -14.01
N ILE A 40 -10.00 10.54 -14.31
CA ILE A 40 -9.47 10.59 -15.68
C ILE A 40 -9.34 9.18 -16.27
N ALA A 41 -8.76 8.24 -15.54
CA ALA A 41 -8.57 6.88 -16.02
C ALA A 41 -9.91 6.17 -16.34
N ARG A 42 -10.95 6.45 -15.55
CA ARG A 42 -12.30 5.94 -15.81
C ARG A 42 -12.92 6.57 -17.05
N GLU A 43 -12.78 7.88 -17.24
CA GLU A 43 -13.29 8.60 -18.41
C GLU A 43 -12.61 8.13 -19.70
N GLU A 44 -11.31 7.85 -19.65
CA GLU A 44 -10.48 7.40 -20.76
C GLU A 44 -10.43 5.87 -20.95
N GLY A 45 -11.06 5.09 -20.06
CA GLY A 45 -11.03 3.63 -20.09
C GLY A 45 -9.65 3.01 -19.85
N ILE A 46 -8.78 3.70 -19.07
CA ILE A 46 -7.42 3.28 -18.77
C ILE A 46 -7.39 2.48 -17.46
N SER A 47 -6.74 1.32 -17.49
CA SER A 47 -6.53 0.54 -16.26
C SER A 47 -5.55 1.23 -15.30
N ILE A 48 -5.74 1.03 -13.99
CA ILE A 48 -4.86 1.56 -12.95
C ILE A 48 -4.20 0.41 -12.21
N THR A 49 -2.89 0.53 -12.00
CA THR A 49 -2.10 -0.39 -11.16
C THR A 49 -1.47 0.39 -10.01
N ALA A 50 -1.79 0.02 -8.75
CA ALA A 50 -1.11 0.59 -7.60
C ALA A 50 0.28 -0.04 -7.41
N ARG A 51 1.24 0.79 -7.00
CA ARG A 51 2.60 0.35 -6.73
C ARG A 51 3.11 0.92 -5.41
N GLY A 52 3.70 0.05 -4.61
CA GLY A 52 4.51 0.41 -3.45
C GLY A 52 5.98 0.14 -3.75
N GLY A 53 6.62 -0.72 -2.99
CA GLY A 53 8.04 -1.06 -3.13
C GLY A 53 8.42 -1.88 -4.37
N GLY A 54 7.46 -2.35 -5.17
CA GLY A 54 7.72 -3.21 -6.33
C GLY A 54 8.29 -4.58 -5.96
N THR A 55 7.98 -5.08 -4.77
CA THR A 55 8.53 -6.34 -4.22
C THR A 55 7.69 -7.57 -4.53
N SER A 56 6.60 -7.43 -5.30
CA SER A 56 5.76 -8.55 -5.72
C SER A 56 6.53 -9.51 -6.64
N GLN A 57 6.41 -10.81 -6.37
CA GLN A 57 6.97 -11.86 -7.22
C GLN A 57 5.95 -12.41 -8.24
N CYS A 58 4.73 -11.90 -8.24
CA CYS A 58 3.61 -12.36 -9.07
C CYS A 58 3.16 -11.32 -10.10
N GLY A 59 3.93 -10.24 -10.34
CA GLY A 59 3.60 -9.23 -11.34
C GLY A 59 2.44 -8.29 -10.97
N GLN A 60 2.11 -8.19 -9.69
CA GLN A 60 0.94 -7.41 -9.24
C GLN A 60 1.14 -5.89 -9.34
N THR A 61 2.38 -5.43 -9.56
CA THR A 61 2.74 -4.01 -9.58
C THR A 61 3.17 -3.52 -10.97
N VAL A 62 3.01 -4.34 -11.99
CA VAL A 62 3.21 -3.99 -13.40
C VAL A 62 1.90 -4.06 -14.17
N GLY A 63 1.74 -3.25 -15.22
CA GLY A 63 0.52 -3.20 -16.01
C GLY A 63 0.64 -2.21 -17.18
N GLU A 64 -0.23 -2.36 -18.18
CA GLU A 64 -0.21 -1.54 -19.40
C GLU A 64 -0.78 -0.12 -19.20
N GLY A 65 -1.61 0.08 -18.18
CA GLY A 65 -2.29 1.35 -17.92
C GLY A 65 -1.45 2.35 -17.14
N LEU A 66 -2.10 3.11 -16.25
CA LEU A 66 -1.47 4.08 -15.37
C LEU A 66 -0.97 3.39 -14.10
N ILE A 67 0.33 3.49 -13.83
CA ILE A 67 0.90 3.07 -12.54
C ILE A 67 0.84 4.24 -11.56
N ILE A 68 0.32 3.99 -10.34
CA ILE A 68 0.30 4.97 -9.25
C ILE A 68 1.27 4.53 -8.17
N ASP A 69 2.40 5.24 -8.04
CA ASP A 69 3.42 4.96 -7.02
C ASP A 69 3.17 5.81 -5.77
N ALA A 70 2.59 5.20 -4.74
CA ALA A 70 2.36 5.83 -3.45
C ALA A 70 3.62 5.94 -2.58
N SER A 71 4.70 5.21 -2.90
CA SER A 71 5.87 5.06 -2.02
C SER A 71 6.72 6.32 -1.88
N LYS A 72 6.62 7.27 -2.80
CA LYS A 72 7.52 8.42 -2.85
C LYS A 72 7.11 9.55 -1.91
N ASN A 73 5.83 9.88 -1.87
CA ASN A 73 5.35 11.06 -1.15
C ASN A 73 4.28 10.73 -0.09
N LEU A 74 3.57 9.59 -0.21
CA LEU A 74 2.54 9.16 0.74
C LEU A 74 3.13 8.13 1.72
N ASN A 75 4.13 8.54 2.49
CA ASN A 75 4.95 7.66 3.32
C ASN A 75 5.16 8.18 4.75
N ARG A 76 4.21 8.95 5.26
CA ARG A 76 4.27 9.52 6.61
C ARG A 76 3.62 8.61 7.65
N ILE A 77 4.12 8.70 8.88
CA ILE A 77 3.40 8.30 10.08
C ILE A 77 2.51 9.48 10.45
N LEU A 78 1.20 9.27 10.46
CA LEU A 78 0.21 10.32 10.76
C LEU A 78 0.00 10.46 12.26
N GLU A 79 0.01 9.32 12.99
CA GLU A 79 -0.24 9.28 14.42
C GLU A 79 0.35 8.00 15.02
N ILE A 80 0.84 8.08 16.25
CA ILE A 80 1.19 6.93 17.11
C ILE A 80 0.50 7.12 18.45
N ASP A 81 -0.42 6.23 18.79
CA ASP A 81 -1.07 6.15 20.09
C ASP A 81 -0.37 5.07 20.93
N HIS A 82 0.50 5.51 21.85
CA HIS A 82 1.30 4.62 22.69
C HIS A 82 0.47 3.89 23.75
N GLU A 83 -0.64 4.49 24.20
CA GLU A 83 -1.50 3.91 25.23
C GLU A 83 -2.29 2.75 24.65
N LYS A 84 -2.83 2.93 23.45
CA LYS A 84 -3.58 1.88 22.75
C LYS A 84 -2.69 0.89 21.99
N GLY A 85 -1.42 1.23 21.73
CA GLY A 85 -0.56 0.45 20.88
C GLY A 85 -1.01 0.48 19.42
N GLU A 86 -1.34 1.67 18.89
CA GLU A 86 -1.85 1.83 17.53
C GLU A 86 -1.05 2.88 16.75
N ALA A 87 -1.01 2.73 15.43
CA ALA A 87 -0.47 3.75 14.54
C ALA A 87 -1.36 3.96 13.32
N ARG A 88 -1.47 5.22 12.88
CA ARG A 88 -2.05 5.59 11.58
C ARG A 88 -0.94 6.00 10.63
N VAL A 89 -0.90 5.38 9.47
CA VAL A 89 0.19 5.55 8.50
C VAL A 89 -0.33 5.70 7.08
N GLU A 90 0.43 6.40 6.26
CA GLU A 90 0.20 6.44 4.82
C GLU A 90 0.66 5.15 4.15
N PRO A 91 0.06 4.76 3.00
CA PRO A 91 0.25 3.44 2.38
C PRO A 91 1.65 3.20 1.85
N GLY A 92 2.38 4.25 1.50
CA GLY A 92 3.74 4.19 0.96
C GLY A 92 4.84 4.09 2.01
N LEU A 93 4.49 4.13 3.31
CA LEU A 93 5.48 3.99 4.38
C LEU A 93 6.10 2.59 4.36
N VAL A 94 7.42 2.53 4.41
CA VAL A 94 8.20 1.28 4.41
C VAL A 94 8.23 0.68 5.81
N LEU A 95 8.11 -0.65 5.92
CA LEU A 95 8.05 -1.37 7.19
C LEU A 95 9.24 -1.06 8.11
N ASP A 96 10.48 -1.10 7.60
CA ASP A 96 11.66 -0.81 8.41
C ASP A 96 11.68 0.65 8.89
N GLN A 97 11.16 1.58 8.10
CA GLN A 97 11.05 2.99 8.52
C GLN A 97 10.04 3.16 9.65
N LEU A 98 8.89 2.48 9.58
CA LEU A 98 7.92 2.44 10.68
C LEU A 98 8.58 1.88 11.94
N ASN A 99 9.19 0.70 11.86
CA ASN A 99 9.79 0.03 13.01
C ASN A 99 10.97 0.80 13.61
N ALA A 100 11.73 1.55 12.82
CA ALA A 100 12.77 2.44 13.33
C ALA A 100 12.21 3.55 14.23
N GLN A 101 11.04 4.12 13.88
CA GLN A 101 10.37 5.12 14.71
C GLN A 101 9.72 4.48 15.95
N LEU A 102 9.02 3.36 15.79
CA LEU A 102 8.34 2.66 16.88
C LEU A 102 9.32 2.17 17.96
N LYS A 103 10.53 1.78 17.56
CA LYS A 103 11.58 1.34 18.50
C LYS A 103 11.91 2.39 19.54
N LEU A 104 11.81 3.67 19.24
CA LEU A 104 12.04 4.77 20.19
C LEU A 104 11.04 4.75 21.35
N HIS A 105 9.92 4.08 21.17
CA HIS A 105 8.81 3.96 22.13
C HIS A 105 8.66 2.54 22.69
N GLY A 106 9.62 1.63 22.39
CA GLY A 106 9.56 0.24 22.82
C GLY A 106 8.49 -0.57 22.12
N LEU A 107 8.00 -0.10 20.96
CA LEU A 107 6.96 -0.73 20.15
C LEU A 107 7.55 -1.25 18.83
N PHE A 108 6.83 -2.16 18.19
CA PHE A 108 7.11 -2.59 16.83
C PHE A 108 5.84 -3.08 16.12
N PHE A 109 5.83 -3.03 14.79
CA PHE A 109 4.80 -3.67 13.99
C PHE A 109 5.20 -5.12 13.70
N PRO A 110 4.38 -6.12 14.11
CA PRO A 110 4.86 -7.49 14.25
C PRO A 110 4.92 -8.30 12.96
N VAL A 111 4.24 -7.85 11.90
CA VAL A 111 4.24 -8.58 10.62
C VAL A 111 5.58 -8.37 9.92
N ASP A 112 6.44 -9.36 9.97
CA ASP A 112 7.74 -9.36 9.31
C ASP A 112 7.64 -9.92 7.89
N VAL A 113 8.35 -9.30 6.97
CA VAL A 113 8.51 -9.80 5.59
C VAL A 113 9.98 -9.73 5.19
N SER A 114 10.44 -10.63 4.34
CA SER A 114 11.85 -10.66 3.89
C SER A 114 12.29 -9.39 3.17
N THR A 115 11.36 -8.64 2.62
CA THR A 115 11.57 -7.39 1.90
C THR A 115 11.27 -6.15 2.74
N SER A 116 11.35 -6.23 4.07
CA SER A 116 10.96 -5.18 5.03
C SER A 116 11.60 -3.82 4.74
N SER A 117 12.81 -3.80 4.18
CA SER A 117 13.52 -2.58 3.79
C SER A 117 12.90 -1.85 2.58
N ARG A 118 11.93 -2.46 1.89
CA ARG A 118 11.26 -1.90 0.71
C ARG A 118 9.75 -2.07 0.72
N ALA A 119 9.24 -3.11 1.37
CA ALA A 119 7.80 -3.39 1.44
C ALA A 119 7.06 -2.24 2.12
N THR A 120 6.04 -1.72 1.45
CA THR A 120 5.21 -0.63 1.97
C THR A 120 3.97 -1.18 2.68
N LEU A 121 3.50 -0.46 3.72
CA LEU A 121 2.36 -0.92 4.54
C LEU A 121 1.08 -1.13 3.70
N GLY A 122 0.80 -0.24 2.75
CA GLY A 122 -0.33 -0.41 1.83
C GLY A 122 -0.18 -1.65 0.93
N GLY A 123 1.02 -1.90 0.41
CA GLY A 123 1.32 -3.10 -0.38
C GLY A 123 1.21 -4.38 0.46
N MET A 124 1.72 -4.37 1.68
CA MET A 124 1.59 -5.49 2.63
C MET A 124 0.13 -5.77 2.97
N THR A 125 -0.68 -4.72 3.19
CA THR A 125 -2.12 -4.85 3.46
C THR A 125 -2.85 -5.45 2.27
N GLY A 126 -2.63 -4.92 1.07
CA GLY A 126 -3.28 -5.44 -0.16
C GLY A 126 -2.91 -6.89 -0.49
N ASN A 127 -1.71 -7.31 -0.11
CA ASN A 127 -1.23 -8.69 -0.32
C ASN A 127 -1.55 -9.63 0.86
N ASN A 128 -2.14 -9.13 1.95
CA ASN A 128 -2.27 -9.85 3.22
C ASN A 128 -0.95 -10.53 3.63
N SER A 129 0.12 -9.76 3.63
CA SER A 129 1.47 -10.26 3.85
C SER A 129 1.63 -10.98 5.18
N CYS A 130 2.54 -11.94 5.20
CA CYS A 130 2.94 -12.68 6.39
C CYS A 130 4.45 -12.93 6.37
N GLY A 131 5.00 -13.34 7.50
CA GLY A 131 6.39 -13.70 7.63
C GLY A 131 6.61 -14.75 8.70
N ALA A 132 7.85 -14.98 9.10
CA ALA A 132 8.20 -16.02 10.07
C ALA A 132 7.52 -15.83 11.44
N ARG A 133 7.29 -14.59 11.83
CA ARG A 133 6.64 -14.25 13.10
C ARG A 133 5.13 -14.40 13.08
N SER A 134 4.53 -14.61 11.91
CA SER A 134 3.06 -14.71 11.76
C SER A 134 2.43 -15.90 12.47
N ILE A 135 3.23 -16.93 12.82
CA ILE A 135 2.77 -18.02 13.69
C ILE A 135 2.36 -17.49 15.07
N ARG A 136 3.07 -16.47 15.58
CA ARG A 136 2.79 -15.87 16.89
C ARG A 136 1.86 -14.67 16.80
N TYR A 137 2.08 -13.79 15.82
CA TYR A 137 1.46 -12.47 15.78
C TYR A 137 0.38 -12.33 14.69
N GLY A 138 0.15 -13.37 13.89
CA GLY A 138 -0.81 -13.29 12.79
C GLY A 138 -0.24 -12.64 11.53
N LYS A 139 -1.11 -12.40 10.57
CA LYS A 139 -0.85 -11.80 9.26
C LYS A 139 -1.25 -10.32 9.28
N MET A 140 -1.17 -9.65 8.12
CA MET A 140 -1.65 -8.27 7.99
C MET A 140 -3.11 -8.11 8.41
N VAL A 141 -4.01 -9.01 8.00
CA VAL A 141 -5.45 -8.95 8.34
C VAL A 141 -5.70 -8.98 9.85
N ASP A 142 -4.84 -9.62 10.63
CA ASP A 142 -4.95 -9.70 12.09
C ASP A 142 -4.39 -8.46 12.79
N ASN A 143 -3.58 -7.67 12.10
CA ASN A 143 -2.85 -6.51 12.64
C ASN A 143 -3.26 -5.17 12.02
N VAL A 144 -4.19 -5.16 11.07
CA VAL A 144 -4.76 -3.95 10.46
C VAL A 144 -6.14 -3.69 11.05
N LEU A 145 -6.27 -2.64 11.86
CA LEU A 145 -7.51 -2.29 12.53
C LEU A 145 -8.48 -1.51 11.63
N GLY A 146 -7.98 -0.85 10.63
CA GLY A 146 -8.79 -0.09 9.70
C GLY A 146 -8.02 0.37 8.47
N VAL A 147 -8.75 0.62 7.41
CA VAL A 147 -8.22 1.08 6.11
C VAL A 147 -9.16 2.13 5.54
N GLU A 148 -8.60 3.26 5.15
CA GLU A 148 -9.28 4.20 4.25
C GLU A 148 -8.89 3.86 2.82
N ALA A 149 -9.86 3.59 1.97
CA ALA A 149 -9.63 3.16 0.60
C ALA A 149 -10.41 4.03 -0.40
N LEU A 150 -9.85 4.18 -1.60
CA LEU A 150 -10.52 4.78 -2.75
C LEU A 150 -10.94 3.66 -3.69
N LEU A 151 -12.23 3.59 -3.99
CA LEU A 151 -12.78 2.65 -4.96
C LEU A 151 -12.62 3.16 -6.39
N GLN A 152 -12.77 2.25 -7.35
CA GLN A 152 -12.70 2.57 -8.78
C GLN A 152 -13.77 3.60 -9.22
N ASN A 153 -14.92 3.65 -8.55
CA ASN A 153 -15.97 4.62 -8.80
C ASN A 153 -15.66 6.03 -8.24
N GLY A 154 -14.52 6.19 -7.53
CA GLY A 154 -14.13 7.45 -6.88
C GLY A 154 -14.67 7.61 -5.47
N GLU A 155 -15.41 6.62 -4.95
CA GLU A 155 -15.94 6.65 -3.59
C GLU A 155 -14.84 6.36 -2.57
N LYS A 156 -14.78 7.16 -1.50
CA LYS A 156 -13.91 6.90 -0.34
C LYS A 156 -14.67 6.03 0.65
N ILE A 157 -14.11 4.88 0.95
CA ILE A 157 -14.68 3.93 1.92
C ILE A 157 -13.70 3.75 3.08
N GLN A 158 -14.26 3.63 4.28
CA GLN A 158 -13.52 3.27 5.48
C GLN A 158 -13.92 1.86 5.89
N PHE A 159 -12.93 0.98 5.98
CA PHE A 159 -13.05 -0.35 6.57
C PHE A 159 -12.42 -0.31 7.97
N GLY A 160 -13.06 -0.93 8.97
CA GLY A 160 -12.58 -0.94 10.34
C GLY A 160 -13.47 -1.76 11.26
N GLU A 161 -13.41 -1.57 12.57
CA GLU A 161 -14.07 -2.37 13.62
C GLU A 161 -15.58 -2.65 13.43
N ALA A 162 -16.25 -1.94 12.54
CA ALA A 162 -17.68 -2.12 12.24
C ALA A 162 -17.99 -2.99 11.01
N VAL A 163 -16.98 -3.48 10.27
CA VAL A 163 -17.19 -4.23 9.04
C VAL A 163 -16.56 -5.62 9.16
N SER A 164 -17.42 -6.64 9.06
CA SER A 164 -17.01 -8.04 9.05
C SER A 164 -15.90 -8.30 8.02
N TYR A 165 -14.75 -8.82 8.47
CA TYR A 165 -13.51 -9.08 7.71
C TYR A 165 -13.64 -10.03 6.51
N THR A 166 -14.82 -10.54 6.20
CA THR A 166 -15.05 -11.52 5.14
C THR A 166 -14.87 -10.97 3.72
N HIS A 167 -14.67 -9.65 3.54
CA HIS A 167 -14.65 -9.03 2.21
C HIS A 167 -13.32 -8.39 1.80
N LEU A 168 -12.28 -8.39 2.64
CA LEU A 168 -10.93 -7.93 2.29
C LEU A 168 -10.13 -9.00 1.53
N ARG A 169 -10.75 -9.68 0.57
CA ARG A 169 -10.03 -10.60 -0.31
C ARG A 169 -9.53 -9.88 -1.56
N ALA A 170 -8.35 -10.28 -2.02
CA ALA A 170 -7.50 -9.73 -3.05
C ALA A 170 -8.10 -9.58 -4.48
N HIS A 171 -9.40 -9.63 -4.66
CA HIS A 171 -10.04 -9.52 -5.97
C HIS A 171 -10.66 -8.15 -6.25
N GLU A 172 -10.68 -7.24 -5.28
CA GLU A 172 -11.17 -5.90 -5.52
C GLU A 172 -10.03 -4.91 -5.61
N THR A 173 -10.08 -4.06 -6.60
CA THR A 173 -9.06 -3.04 -6.89
C THR A 173 -9.13 -1.88 -5.89
N LEU A 174 -8.99 -2.21 -4.61
CA LEU A 174 -8.93 -1.23 -3.54
C LEU A 174 -7.59 -0.51 -3.54
N ARG A 175 -7.63 0.81 -3.37
CA ARG A 175 -6.44 1.64 -3.21
C ARG A 175 -6.46 2.22 -1.80
N TYR A 176 -5.55 1.75 -0.97
CA TYR A 176 -5.43 2.21 0.40
C TYR A 176 -4.86 3.62 0.45
N LEU A 177 -5.52 4.51 1.17
CA LEU A 177 -5.06 5.87 1.42
C LEU A 177 -4.39 6.00 2.79
N VAL A 178 -4.91 5.26 3.78
CA VAL A 178 -4.41 5.24 5.16
C VAL A 178 -4.64 3.85 5.76
N CYS A 179 -3.67 3.36 6.52
CA CYS A 179 -3.80 2.14 7.33
C CYS A 179 -3.72 2.49 8.82
N ARG A 180 -4.63 1.93 9.63
CA ARG A 180 -4.54 1.92 11.09
C ARG A 180 -4.04 0.55 11.54
N LEU A 181 -2.95 0.52 12.28
CA LEU A 181 -2.19 -0.67 12.60
C LEU A 181 -2.20 -0.93 14.11
N LEU A 182 -2.24 -2.20 14.50
CA LEU A 182 -1.99 -2.66 15.86
C LEU A 182 -0.49 -2.87 16.04
N LEU A 183 0.05 -2.40 17.17
CA LEU A 183 1.47 -2.47 17.50
C LEU A 183 1.69 -3.41 18.69
N GLU A 184 2.86 -4.03 18.72
CA GLU A 184 3.32 -4.89 19.83
C GLU A 184 4.44 -4.23 20.62
N LYS A 185 4.62 -4.66 21.89
CA LYS A 185 5.67 -4.22 22.81
C LYS A 185 6.90 -5.11 22.78
#